data_1e0e028491c338b5fbe4ee6124b709ab
#
_entry.id   1e0e028491c338b5fbe4ee6124b709ab
#
_cell.length_a   1.000
_cell.length_b   1.000
_cell.length_c   1.000
_cell.angle_alpha   90.00
_cell.angle_beta   90.00
_cell.angle_gamma   90.00
#
_symmetry.space_group_name_H-M   'P 1'
#
loop_
_entity.id
_entity.type
_entity.pdbx_description
1 polymer ?
#
loop_
_entity_poly.entity_id
_entity_poly.type
_entity_poly.pdbx_seq_one_letter_code
_entity_poly.pdbx_strand_id
1 'polypeptide(L)'
;MSTTTQQIKVAIADDHKIFRDGIRMALREKDYLKILWEAEDGKDLMHKLQLKQPDVILMDIRMPHVDGINAISLIRKEYESIKIIVLTMYDDQEMITKMMEMGDNAYLTKTTDPEEIYQAILTCMNDDFYFNELVNKAVLLKLQHKKTVRQFYPNPVKLSEKELRILKLIADDKTTEEISKEVFLSPRTIETIRQNMKQKVGAKTIAGLVMYATRNKLLE
;
A
#
# COMPACT_ATOMS: atom_id res chain seq x y z
N MET A 1 9.82 10.04 32.75
CA MET A 1 8.77 10.56 31.86
C MET A 1 8.30 9.41 31.01
N SER A 2 7.12 8.87 31.30
CA SER A 2 6.55 7.74 30.54
C SER A 2 6.06 8.29 29.21
N THR A 3 6.79 8.05 28.12
CA THR A 3 6.30 8.25 26.76
C THR A 3 5.15 7.26 26.56
N THR A 4 3.93 7.74 26.65
CA THR A 4 2.74 6.99 26.29
C THR A 4 2.84 6.72 24.78
N THR A 5 3.39 5.58 24.41
CA THR A 5 3.45 5.16 22.99
C THR A 5 2.01 5.02 22.52
N GLN A 6 1.61 5.86 21.58
CA GLN A 6 0.25 5.86 21.05
C GLN A 6 0.02 4.53 20.32
N GLN A 7 -0.92 3.71 20.81
CA GLN A 7 -1.25 2.44 20.21
C GLN A 7 -2.00 2.65 18.88
N ILE A 8 -1.63 1.89 17.86
CA ILE A 8 -2.34 1.82 16.58
C ILE A 8 -3.68 1.11 16.80
N LYS A 9 -4.77 1.77 16.47
CA LYS A 9 -6.14 1.23 16.60
C LYS A 9 -6.47 0.41 15.36
N VAL A 10 -6.65 -0.87 15.53
CA VAL A 10 -6.94 -1.83 14.47
C VAL A 10 -8.41 -2.24 14.54
N ALA A 11 -9.10 -2.25 13.42
CA ALA A 11 -10.41 -2.87 13.27
C ALA A 11 -10.31 -4.12 12.40
N ILE A 12 -11.18 -5.10 12.61
CA ILE A 12 -11.22 -6.34 11.83
C ILE A 12 -12.63 -6.48 11.24
N ALA A 13 -12.73 -6.58 9.91
CA ALA A 13 -13.99 -6.81 9.20
C ALA A 13 -13.89 -8.12 8.40
N ASP A 14 -14.62 -9.13 8.85
CA ASP A 14 -14.60 -10.48 8.28
C ASP A 14 -15.86 -11.22 8.76
N ASP A 15 -16.55 -11.96 7.90
CA ASP A 15 -17.73 -12.73 8.30
C ASP A 15 -17.40 -14.04 9.03
N HIS A 16 -16.12 -14.51 8.93
CA HIS A 16 -15.67 -15.73 9.59
C HIS A 16 -15.19 -15.46 11.02
N LYS A 17 -16.03 -15.74 11.99
CA LYS A 17 -15.73 -15.53 13.42
C LYS A 17 -14.42 -16.18 13.88
N ILE A 18 -14.14 -17.43 13.44
CA ILE A 18 -12.93 -18.16 13.83
C ILE A 18 -11.68 -17.41 13.35
N PHE A 19 -11.73 -16.83 12.15
CA PHE A 19 -10.62 -16.05 11.62
C PHE A 19 -10.41 -14.75 12.41
N ARG A 20 -11.48 -14.01 12.71
CA ARG A 20 -11.40 -12.81 13.57
C ARG A 20 -10.81 -13.13 14.94
N ASP A 21 -11.27 -14.21 15.58
CA ASP A 21 -10.74 -14.67 16.87
C ASP A 21 -9.24 -15.01 16.78
N GLY A 22 -8.82 -15.67 15.68
CA GLY A 22 -7.41 -16.00 15.43
C GLY A 22 -6.53 -14.75 15.27
N ILE A 23 -6.94 -13.79 14.44
CA ILE A 23 -6.23 -12.51 14.27
C ILE A 23 -6.16 -11.75 15.58
N ARG A 24 -7.28 -11.65 16.32
CA ARG A 24 -7.30 -10.99 17.63
C ARG A 24 -6.30 -11.63 18.61
N MET A 25 -6.24 -12.95 18.66
CA MET A 25 -5.28 -13.65 19.52
C MET A 25 -3.82 -13.37 19.09
N ALA A 26 -3.54 -13.44 17.80
CA ALA A 26 -2.20 -13.21 17.27
C ALA A 26 -1.69 -11.79 17.49
N LEU A 27 -2.58 -10.80 17.39
CA LEU A 27 -2.21 -9.39 17.57
C LEU A 27 -2.28 -8.93 19.04
N ARG A 28 -2.86 -9.72 19.94
CA ARG A 28 -3.03 -9.35 21.37
C ARG A 28 -1.70 -9.12 22.10
N GLU A 29 -0.67 -9.88 21.76
CA GLU A 29 0.65 -9.79 22.40
C GLU A 29 1.52 -8.66 21.83
N LYS A 30 1.01 -7.89 20.89
CA LYS A 30 1.72 -6.76 20.26
C LYS A 30 1.36 -5.47 20.99
N ASP A 31 2.21 -4.99 21.87
CA ASP A 31 1.99 -3.84 22.76
C ASP A 31 1.58 -2.54 22.04
N TYR A 32 2.00 -2.40 20.78
CA TYR A 32 1.71 -1.21 19.96
C TYR A 32 0.35 -1.24 19.27
N LEU A 33 -0.38 -2.37 19.33
CA LEU A 33 -1.69 -2.53 18.69
C LEU A 33 -2.82 -2.60 19.70
N LYS A 34 -3.96 -2.05 19.31
CA LYS A 34 -5.21 -2.17 20.06
C LYS A 34 -6.35 -2.50 19.10
N ILE A 35 -6.96 -3.68 19.28
CA ILE A 35 -8.19 -3.99 18.56
C ILE A 35 -9.29 -3.09 19.08
N LEU A 36 -9.83 -2.24 18.20
CA LEU A 36 -10.83 -1.24 18.52
C LEU A 36 -12.23 -1.83 18.50
N TRP A 37 -12.55 -2.57 17.44
CA TRP A 37 -13.79 -3.29 17.22
C TRP A 37 -13.65 -4.32 16.09
N GLU A 38 -14.61 -5.22 16.01
CA GLU A 38 -14.75 -6.21 14.93
C GLU A 38 -16.08 -5.98 14.22
N ALA A 39 -16.16 -6.28 12.93
CA ALA A 39 -17.38 -6.23 12.12
C ALA A 39 -17.55 -7.55 11.37
N GLU A 40 -18.79 -8.01 11.23
CA GLU A 40 -19.12 -9.28 10.57
C GLU A 40 -19.62 -9.10 9.14
N ASP A 41 -19.91 -7.87 8.74
CA ASP A 41 -20.25 -7.51 7.36
C ASP A 41 -19.97 -6.02 7.09
N GLY A 42 -20.12 -5.62 5.83
CA GLY A 42 -19.85 -4.24 5.43
C GLY A 42 -20.85 -3.23 5.98
N LYS A 43 -22.06 -3.62 6.37
CA LYS A 43 -23.04 -2.72 7.00
C LYS A 43 -22.65 -2.43 8.44
N ASP A 44 -22.28 -3.48 9.19
CA ASP A 44 -21.78 -3.36 10.56
C ASP A 44 -20.47 -2.55 10.60
N LEU A 45 -19.57 -2.78 9.63
CA LEU A 45 -18.37 -2.00 9.43
C LEU A 45 -18.67 -0.51 9.30
N MET A 46 -19.53 -0.12 8.36
CA MET A 46 -19.86 1.30 8.13
C MET A 46 -20.53 1.95 9.35
N HIS A 47 -21.40 1.22 10.05
CA HIS A 47 -22.01 1.71 11.29
C HIS A 47 -20.95 1.96 12.39
N LYS A 48 -20.00 1.03 12.58
CA LYS A 48 -18.93 1.17 13.59
C LYS A 48 -17.94 2.28 13.26
N LEU A 49 -17.65 2.50 11.98
CA LEU A 49 -16.81 3.62 11.51
C LEU A 49 -17.38 4.99 11.90
N GLN A 50 -18.70 5.16 11.83
CA GLN A 50 -19.36 6.41 12.25
C GLN A 50 -19.23 6.65 13.77
N LEU A 51 -19.18 5.58 14.56
CA LEU A 51 -19.05 5.68 16.02
C LEU A 51 -17.62 5.89 16.47
N LYS A 52 -16.67 5.17 15.87
CA LYS A 52 -15.27 5.22 16.29
C LYS A 52 -14.33 4.78 15.17
N GLN A 53 -13.48 5.69 14.73
CA GLN A 53 -12.55 5.47 13.63
C GLN A 53 -11.28 4.74 14.09
N PRO A 54 -10.85 3.65 13.40
CA PRO A 54 -9.56 3.02 13.58
C PRO A 54 -8.48 3.73 12.77
N ASP A 55 -7.22 3.40 13.03
CA ASP A 55 -6.11 3.82 12.20
C ASP A 55 -5.93 2.85 11.00
N VAL A 56 -6.23 1.55 11.23
CA VAL A 56 -6.12 0.46 10.25
C VAL A 56 -7.34 -0.43 10.28
N ILE A 57 -7.82 -0.86 9.12
CA ILE A 57 -8.85 -1.89 8.96
C ILE A 57 -8.21 -3.11 8.27
N LEU A 58 -8.27 -4.27 8.93
CA LEU A 58 -8.05 -5.56 8.31
C LEU A 58 -9.38 -6.03 7.73
N MET A 59 -9.49 -6.16 6.41
CA MET A 59 -10.78 -6.32 5.74
C MET A 59 -10.80 -7.52 4.80
N ASP A 60 -11.78 -8.41 4.99
CA ASP A 60 -12.11 -9.39 3.96
C ASP A 60 -12.85 -8.73 2.79
N ILE A 61 -12.58 -9.21 1.57
CA ILE A 61 -13.27 -8.75 0.37
C ILE A 61 -14.68 -9.35 0.30
N ARG A 62 -14.84 -10.61 0.70
CA ARG A 62 -16.12 -11.32 0.60
C ARG A 62 -16.84 -11.36 1.93
N MET A 63 -17.70 -10.39 2.12
CA MET A 63 -18.63 -10.33 3.25
C MET A 63 -20.06 -10.26 2.74
N PRO A 64 -21.06 -10.76 3.49
CA PRO A 64 -22.46 -10.63 3.15
C PRO A 64 -22.92 -9.15 3.18
N HIS A 65 -24.04 -8.87 2.53
CA HIS A 65 -24.73 -7.57 2.44
C HIS A 65 -23.93 -6.48 1.67
N VAL A 66 -22.86 -5.99 2.21
CA VAL A 66 -21.94 -5.05 1.53
C VAL A 66 -20.59 -5.73 1.44
N ASP A 67 -20.19 -6.08 0.20
CA ASP A 67 -18.88 -6.68 -0.02
C ASP A 67 -17.75 -5.68 0.27
N GLY A 68 -16.55 -6.21 0.55
CA GLY A 68 -15.38 -5.39 0.88
C GLY A 68 -15.00 -4.40 -0.22
N ILE A 69 -15.28 -4.71 -1.49
CA ILE A 69 -15.01 -3.84 -2.63
C ILE A 69 -15.84 -2.54 -2.52
N ASN A 70 -17.14 -2.68 -2.28
CA ASN A 70 -18.02 -1.54 -2.10
C ASN A 70 -17.69 -0.79 -0.80
N ALA A 71 -17.34 -1.51 0.28
CA ALA A 71 -16.92 -0.91 1.53
C ALA A 71 -15.65 -0.05 1.35
N ILE A 72 -14.61 -0.53 0.64
CA ILE A 72 -13.40 0.25 0.34
C ILE A 72 -13.75 1.55 -0.39
N SER A 73 -14.60 1.49 -1.41
CA SER A 73 -15.04 2.68 -2.15
C SER A 73 -15.72 3.72 -1.26
N LEU A 74 -16.56 3.29 -0.32
CA LEU A 74 -17.25 4.17 0.62
C LEU A 74 -16.27 4.77 1.63
N ILE A 75 -15.38 3.93 2.19
CA ILE A 75 -14.37 4.38 3.16
C ILE A 75 -13.43 5.41 2.54
N ARG A 76 -12.98 5.20 1.30
CA ARG A 76 -12.07 6.15 0.63
C ARG A 76 -12.70 7.51 0.34
N LYS A 77 -14.02 7.57 0.21
CA LYS A 77 -14.74 8.84 0.02
C LYS A 77 -14.84 9.68 1.30
N GLU A 78 -14.98 9.01 2.45
CA GLU A 78 -15.29 9.66 3.71
C GLU A 78 -14.12 9.65 4.71
N TYR A 79 -13.19 8.67 4.59
CA TYR A 79 -12.13 8.40 5.57
C TYR A 79 -10.79 8.13 4.88
N GLU A 80 -10.21 9.13 4.21
CA GLU A 80 -8.95 8.98 3.44
C GLU A 80 -7.76 8.51 4.29
N SER A 81 -7.71 8.90 5.56
CA SER A 81 -6.56 8.62 6.45
C SER A 81 -6.52 7.18 6.96
N ILE A 82 -7.64 6.45 6.94
CA ILE A 82 -7.70 5.08 7.44
C ILE A 82 -6.92 4.15 6.50
N LYS A 83 -5.99 3.38 7.04
CA LYS A 83 -5.29 2.35 6.26
C LYS A 83 -6.18 1.13 6.07
N ILE A 84 -6.22 0.59 4.86
CA ILE A 84 -6.98 -0.62 4.54
C ILE A 84 -6.00 -1.70 4.12
N ILE A 85 -5.98 -2.79 4.87
CA ILE A 85 -5.23 -4.00 4.57
C ILE A 85 -6.23 -5.09 4.23
N VAL A 86 -6.23 -5.50 2.98
CA VAL A 86 -7.09 -6.59 2.52
C VAL A 86 -6.54 -7.93 3.02
N LEU A 87 -7.42 -8.74 3.65
CA LEU A 87 -7.15 -10.11 4.06
C LEU A 87 -8.18 -11.04 3.41
N THR A 88 -7.77 -11.87 2.46
CA THR A 88 -8.72 -12.71 1.69
C THR A 88 -8.17 -14.10 1.38
N MET A 89 -9.04 -15.02 0.98
CA MET A 89 -8.61 -16.35 0.50
C MET A 89 -8.14 -16.35 -0.95
N TYR A 90 -8.25 -15.22 -1.64
CA TYR A 90 -7.99 -15.12 -3.08
C TYR A 90 -6.62 -14.50 -3.34
N ASP A 91 -5.87 -15.08 -4.28
CA ASP A 91 -4.57 -14.62 -4.77
C ASP A 91 -4.61 -14.22 -6.26
N ASP A 92 -5.82 -13.99 -6.77
CA ASP A 92 -6.04 -13.60 -8.15
C ASP A 92 -5.45 -12.23 -8.48
N GLN A 93 -4.62 -12.17 -9.52
CA GLN A 93 -3.84 -10.98 -9.89
C GLN A 93 -4.70 -9.80 -10.33
N GLU A 94 -5.83 -10.04 -10.99
CA GLU A 94 -6.75 -8.98 -11.41
C GLU A 94 -7.42 -8.36 -10.18
N MET A 95 -7.79 -9.20 -9.21
CA MET A 95 -8.36 -8.76 -7.94
C MET A 95 -7.35 -7.93 -7.15
N ILE A 96 -6.11 -8.41 -6.99
CA ILE A 96 -5.03 -7.67 -6.30
C ILE A 96 -4.85 -6.28 -6.92
N THR A 97 -4.68 -6.22 -8.25
CA THR A 97 -4.50 -4.94 -8.93
C THR A 97 -5.70 -4.02 -8.85
N LYS A 98 -6.92 -4.57 -8.86
CA LYS A 98 -8.15 -3.80 -8.68
C LYS A 98 -8.23 -3.20 -7.30
N MET A 99 -7.91 -3.96 -6.26
CA MET A 99 -7.91 -3.48 -4.87
C MET A 99 -6.90 -2.34 -4.68
N MET A 100 -5.66 -2.53 -5.15
CA MET A 100 -4.64 -1.49 -5.11
C MET A 100 -5.06 -0.21 -5.86
N GLU A 101 -5.78 -0.33 -6.98
CA GLU A 101 -6.34 0.83 -7.71
C GLU A 101 -7.44 1.53 -6.94
N MET A 102 -8.19 0.82 -6.12
CA MET A 102 -9.25 1.37 -5.28
C MET A 102 -8.71 2.02 -4.01
N GLY A 103 -7.40 1.88 -3.74
CA GLY A 103 -6.70 2.58 -2.68
C GLY A 103 -6.54 1.79 -1.40
N ASP A 104 -6.57 0.44 -1.43
CA ASP A 104 -6.07 -0.34 -0.31
C ASP A 104 -4.56 -0.13 -0.13
N ASN A 105 -4.09 -0.31 1.10
CA ASN A 105 -2.70 -0.06 1.47
C ASN A 105 -1.85 -1.33 1.44
N ALA A 106 -2.49 -2.50 1.55
CA ALA A 106 -1.86 -3.80 1.45
C ALA A 106 -2.87 -4.88 1.05
N TYR A 107 -2.36 -5.93 0.42
CA TYR A 107 -3.14 -7.12 0.05
C TYR A 107 -2.42 -8.36 0.56
N LEU A 108 -3.07 -9.11 1.44
CA LEU A 108 -2.57 -10.33 2.05
C LEU A 108 -3.59 -11.46 1.89
N THR A 109 -3.11 -12.69 1.90
CA THR A 109 -4.01 -13.85 1.97
C THR A 109 -4.32 -14.21 3.43
N LYS A 110 -5.46 -14.86 3.68
CA LYS A 110 -5.81 -15.38 5.02
C LYS A 110 -4.87 -16.49 5.51
N THR A 111 -3.99 -16.99 4.65
CA THR A 111 -2.93 -17.97 4.98
C THR A 111 -1.61 -17.29 5.35
N THR A 112 -1.53 -15.98 5.27
CA THR A 112 -0.34 -15.20 5.63
C THR A 112 -0.04 -15.35 7.12
N ASP A 113 1.24 -15.45 7.45
CA ASP A 113 1.70 -15.55 8.85
C ASP A 113 1.25 -14.30 9.64
N PRO A 114 0.75 -14.47 10.86
CA PRO A 114 0.35 -13.34 11.71
C PRO A 114 1.45 -12.30 11.92
N GLU A 115 2.72 -12.70 11.93
CA GLU A 115 3.85 -11.78 12.03
C GLU A 115 3.95 -10.88 10.79
N GLU A 116 3.69 -11.42 9.59
CA GLU A 116 3.66 -10.62 8.37
C GLU A 116 2.48 -9.64 8.37
N ILE A 117 1.32 -10.04 8.90
CA ILE A 117 0.17 -9.12 9.08
C ILE A 117 0.56 -7.96 10.01
N TYR A 118 1.26 -8.25 11.10
CA TYR A 118 1.77 -7.23 12.01
C TYR A 118 2.75 -6.27 11.31
N GLN A 119 3.70 -6.80 10.54
CA GLN A 119 4.64 -5.99 9.76
C GLN A 119 3.94 -5.13 8.71
N ALA A 120 2.92 -5.67 8.04
CA ALA A 120 2.12 -4.92 7.09
C ALA A 120 1.39 -3.73 7.76
N ILE A 121 0.83 -3.93 8.96
CA ILE A 121 0.22 -2.84 9.74
C ILE A 121 1.25 -1.74 10.02
N LEU A 122 2.41 -2.08 10.56
CA LEU A 122 3.46 -1.11 10.88
C LEU A 122 3.95 -0.37 9.64
N THR A 123 4.18 -1.09 8.55
CA THR A 123 4.66 -0.51 7.29
C THR A 123 3.61 0.43 6.68
N CYS A 124 2.32 0.03 6.66
CA CYS A 124 1.25 0.90 6.16
C CYS A 124 1.10 2.19 6.99
N MET A 125 1.35 2.13 8.29
CA MET A 125 1.31 3.32 9.14
C MET A 125 2.47 4.27 8.90
N ASN A 126 3.66 3.75 8.54
CA ASN A 126 4.87 4.55 8.33
C ASN A 126 5.03 5.00 6.86
N ASP A 127 4.78 4.08 5.92
CA ASP A 127 5.12 4.24 4.49
C ASP A 127 3.89 4.25 3.58
N ASP A 128 2.69 4.23 4.13
CA ASP A 128 1.37 4.16 3.49
C ASP A 128 1.05 2.83 2.80
N PHE A 129 2.01 2.09 2.28
CA PHE A 129 1.78 0.87 1.52
C PHE A 129 2.72 -0.26 1.94
N TYR A 130 2.20 -1.47 1.97
CA TYR A 130 2.97 -2.69 2.12
C TYR A 130 2.88 -3.53 0.84
N PHE A 131 4.05 -3.85 0.25
CA PHE A 131 4.17 -4.63 -0.98
C PHE A 131 4.84 -5.96 -0.66
N ASN A 132 4.06 -7.04 -0.69
CA ASN A 132 4.59 -8.39 -0.63
C ASN A 132 4.85 -8.94 -2.06
N GLU A 133 5.33 -10.17 -2.14
CA GLU A 133 5.62 -10.83 -3.41
C GLU A 133 4.38 -10.95 -4.33
N LEU A 134 3.19 -11.22 -3.77
CA LEU A 134 1.94 -11.32 -4.51
C LEU A 134 1.59 -9.99 -5.19
N VAL A 135 1.65 -8.90 -4.43
CA VAL A 135 1.37 -7.55 -4.94
C VAL A 135 2.40 -7.15 -5.98
N ASN A 136 3.68 -7.36 -5.71
CA ASN A 136 4.76 -7.06 -6.66
C ASN A 136 4.56 -7.81 -7.98
N LYS A 137 4.26 -9.10 -7.94
CA LYS A 137 4.00 -9.93 -9.12
C LYS A 137 2.77 -9.44 -9.91
N ALA A 138 1.67 -9.16 -9.23
CA ALA A 138 0.45 -8.68 -9.87
C ALA A 138 0.65 -7.32 -10.57
N VAL A 139 1.35 -6.41 -9.91
CA VAL A 139 1.69 -5.08 -10.46
C VAL A 139 2.60 -5.22 -11.68
N LEU A 140 3.66 -6.04 -11.62
CA LEU A 140 4.57 -6.27 -12.74
C LEU A 140 3.85 -6.87 -13.96
N LEU A 141 2.99 -7.87 -13.75
CA LEU A 141 2.23 -8.49 -14.85
C LEU A 141 1.24 -7.49 -15.46
N LYS A 142 0.58 -6.67 -14.66
CA LYS A 142 -0.29 -5.61 -15.17
C LYS A 142 0.47 -4.60 -16.02
N LEU A 143 1.68 -4.24 -15.63
CA LEU A 143 2.55 -3.35 -16.41
C LEU A 143 2.95 -3.96 -17.75
N GLN A 144 3.20 -5.27 -17.81
CA GLN A 144 3.52 -6.00 -19.05
C GLN A 144 2.33 -6.11 -20.01
N HIS A 145 1.11 -6.27 -19.49
CA HIS A 145 -0.10 -6.46 -20.31
C HIS A 145 -0.76 -5.13 -20.74
N LYS A 146 -0.44 -3.99 -20.14
CA LYS A 146 -1.05 -2.70 -20.51
C LYS A 146 -0.20 -1.86 -21.44
N LYS A 147 -0.44 -1.99 -22.73
CA LYS A 147 -0.16 -0.94 -23.74
C LYS A 147 -1.05 0.31 -23.57
N THR A 148 -1.95 0.36 -22.60
CA THR A 148 -2.91 1.48 -22.47
C THR A 148 -3.43 1.60 -21.03
N VAL A 149 -2.82 2.48 -20.22
CA VAL A 149 -3.56 3.19 -19.15
C VAL A 149 -2.99 4.60 -19.01
N ARG A 150 -3.54 5.52 -19.78
CA ARG A 150 -3.62 6.94 -19.43
C ARG A 150 -4.78 7.07 -18.44
N GLN A 151 -4.53 7.53 -17.23
CA GLN A 151 -5.40 8.25 -16.29
C GLN A 151 -5.13 7.85 -14.86
N PHE A 152 -4.35 8.68 -14.14
CA PHE A 152 -4.59 8.94 -12.72
C PHE A 152 -3.68 10.06 -12.14
N TYR A 153 -2.96 10.80 -12.99
CA TYR A 153 -2.35 12.06 -12.54
C TYR A 153 -2.73 13.17 -13.50
N PRO A 154 -3.39 14.25 -13.04
CA PRO A 154 -3.92 15.28 -13.93
C PRO A 154 -2.88 16.14 -14.65
N ASN A 155 -1.60 16.07 -14.28
CA ASN A 155 -0.50 16.69 -15.03
C ASN A 155 0.81 15.91 -14.79
N PRO A 156 1.50 15.44 -15.84
CA PRO A 156 2.82 14.85 -15.68
C PRO A 156 3.79 15.90 -15.15
N VAL A 157 4.37 15.64 -14.00
CA VAL A 157 5.43 16.48 -13.45
C VAL A 157 6.61 16.43 -14.41
N LYS A 158 7.06 17.60 -14.89
CA LYS A 158 8.24 17.68 -15.77
C LYS A 158 9.48 17.37 -14.95
N LEU A 159 10.06 16.20 -15.19
CA LEU A 159 11.42 15.88 -14.77
C LEU A 159 12.41 16.46 -15.77
N SER A 160 13.53 16.99 -15.28
CA SER A 160 14.61 17.47 -16.13
C SER A 160 15.28 16.30 -16.89
N GLU A 161 15.97 16.56 -17.97
CA GLU A 161 16.70 15.53 -18.74
C GLU A 161 17.69 14.74 -17.87
N LYS A 162 18.33 15.42 -16.90
CA LYS A 162 19.24 14.80 -15.95
C LYS A 162 18.50 13.85 -14.99
N GLU A 163 17.31 14.26 -14.49
CA GLU A 163 16.47 13.42 -13.64
C GLU A 163 15.95 12.22 -14.41
N LEU A 164 15.52 12.39 -15.66
CA LEU A 164 15.07 11.30 -16.54
C LEU A 164 16.19 10.29 -16.81
N ARG A 165 17.42 10.77 -17.09
CA ARG A 165 18.56 9.88 -17.29
C ARG A 165 18.86 9.04 -16.04
N ILE A 166 18.88 9.65 -14.87
CA ILE A 166 19.09 8.95 -13.59
C ILE A 166 17.95 7.97 -13.34
N LEU A 167 16.72 8.35 -13.64
CA LEU A 167 15.54 7.51 -13.46
C LEU A 167 15.56 6.26 -14.37
N LYS A 168 16.03 6.38 -15.61
CA LYS A 168 16.24 5.24 -16.51
C LYS A 168 17.28 4.27 -15.92
N LEU A 169 18.40 4.77 -15.43
CA LEU A 169 19.42 3.92 -14.80
C LEU A 169 18.93 3.23 -13.52
N ILE A 170 18.05 3.89 -12.74
CA ILE A 170 17.40 3.28 -11.59
C ILE A 170 16.45 2.15 -12.05
N ALA A 171 15.70 2.36 -13.13
CA ALA A 171 14.80 1.36 -13.69
C ALA A 171 15.55 0.15 -14.29
N ASP A 172 16.80 0.35 -14.72
CA ASP A 172 17.72 -0.68 -15.19
C ASP A 172 18.47 -1.38 -14.04
N ASP A 173 17.99 -1.22 -12.80
CA ASP A 173 18.53 -1.82 -11.55
C ASP A 173 20.00 -1.46 -11.26
N LYS A 174 20.46 -0.28 -11.72
CA LYS A 174 21.80 0.22 -11.42
C LYS A 174 21.95 0.69 -9.98
N THR A 175 23.03 0.33 -9.36
CA THR A 175 23.42 0.81 -8.02
C THR A 175 23.75 2.30 -8.02
N THR A 176 23.74 2.93 -6.85
CA THR A 176 24.10 4.36 -6.71
C THR A 176 25.52 4.64 -7.20
N GLU A 177 26.46 3.72 -6.97
CA GLU A 177 27.86 3.81 -7.43
C GLU A 177 27.99 3.71 -8.95
N GLU A 178 27.25 2.81 -9.59
CA GLU A 178 27.21 2.68 -11.04
C GLU A 178 26.62 3.91 -11.71
N ILE A 179 25.47 4.40 -11.19
CA ILE A 179 24.85 5.64 -11.67
C ILE A 179 25.80 6.82 -11.50
N SER A 180 26.48 6.92 -10.35
CA SER A 180 27.45 7.97 -10.04
C SER A 180 28.57 8.04 -11.10
N LYS A 181 29.11 6.89 -11.49
CA LYS A 181 30.16 6.79 -12.54
C LYS A 181 29.63 7.16 -13.92
N GLU A 182 28.42 6.73 -14.26
CA GLU A 182 27.82 6.91 -15.59
C GLU A 182 27.37 8.36 -15.86
N VAL A 183 26.89 9.05 -14.82
CA VAL A 183 26.45 10.46 -14.96
C VAL A 183 27.45 11.47 -14.42
N PHE A 184 28.62 11.04 -13.98
CA PHE A 184 29.72 11.87 -13.45
C PHE A 184 29.30 12.78 -12.27
N LEU A 185 28.57 12.20 -11.33
CA LEU A 185 28.10 12.87 -10.10
C LEU A 185 28.49 12.07 -8.85
N SER A 186 28.63 12.74 -7.71
CA SER A 186 28.89 12.02 -6.46
C SER A 186 27.70 11.14 -6.04
N PRO A 187 27.93 10.01 -5.35
CA PRO A 187 26.84 9.18 -4.80
C PRO A 187 25.86 9.99 -3.95
N ARG A 188 26.35 10.94 -3.16
CA ARG A 188 25.52 11.84 -2.36
C ARG A 188 24.62 12.73 -3.22
N THR A 189 25.12 13.19 -4.36
CA THR A 189 24.32 13.99 -5.32
C THR A 189 23.22 13.14 -5.95
N ILE A 190 23.52 11.88 -6.30
CA ILE A 190 22.52 10.94 -6.83
C ILE A 190 21.39 10.71 -5.81
N GLU A 191 21.74 10.50 -4.53
CA GLU A 191 20.75 10.30 -3.48
C GLU A 191 19.85 11.54 -3.30
N THR A 192 20.45 12.74 -3.33
CA THR A 192 19.66 13.99 -3.28
C THR A 192 18.71 14.10 -4.47
N ILE A 193 19.14 13.75 -5.68
CA ILE A 193 18.29 13.79 -6.87
C ILE A 193 17.16 12.75 -6.75
N ARG A 194 17.43 11.54 -6.25
CA ARG A 194 16.39 10.52 -5.97
C ARG A 194 15.33 11.04 -5.01
N GLN A 195 15.71 11.68 -3.92
CA GLN A 195 14.78 12.26 -2.96
C GLN A 195 13.95 13.39 -3.59
N ASN A 196 14.58 14.28 -4.35
CA ASN A 196 13.89 15.36 -5.05
C ASN A 196 12.89 14.83 -6.08
N MET A 197 13.25 13.81 -6.85
CA MET A 197 12.34 13.17 -7.80
C MET A 197 11.14 12.54 -7.09
N LYS A 198 11.37 11.81 -5.99
CA LYS A 198 10.28 11.26 -5.17
C LYS A 198 9.31 12.34 -4.70
N GLN A 199 9.81 13.44 -4.16
CA GLN A 199 8.99 14.57 -3.72
C GLN A 199 8.21 15.20 -4.87
N LYS A 200 8.88 15.43 -6.01
CA LYS A 200 8.23 16.05 -7.19
C LYS A 200 7.04 15.23 -7.71
N VAL A 201 7.16 13.90 -7.73
CA VAL A 201 6.11 13.02 -8.27
C VAL A 201 5.17 12.48 -7.19
N GLY A 202 5.39 12.83 -5.92
CA GLY A 202 4.60 12.32 -4.80
C GLY A 202 4.88 10.86 -4.46
N ALA A 203 6.02 10.30 -4.93
CA ALA A 203 6.41 8.93 -4.63
C ALA A 203 7.16 8.84 -3.30
N LYS A 204 6.81 7.89 -2.44
CA LYS A 204 7.48 7.68 -1.15
C LYS A 204 8.69 6.75 -1.27
N THR A 205 8.66 5.81 -2.22
CA THR A 205 9.70 4.80 -2.45
C THR A 205 10.32 4.92 -3.85
N ILE A 206 11.48 4.30 -4.04
CA ILE A 206 12.10 4.18 -5.37
C ILE A 206 11.20 3.36 -6.31
N ALA A 207 10.59 2.28 -5.82
CA ALA A 207 9.62 1.49 -6.59
C ALA A 207 8.43 2.37 -7.05
N GLY A 208 7.90 3.21 -6.17
CA GLY A 208 6.84 4.18 -6.52
C GLY A 208 7.28 5.19 -7.58
N LEU A 209 8.54 5.65 -7.53
CA LEU A 209 9.12 6.54 -8.53
C LEU A 209 9.24 5.85 -9.90
N VAL A 210 9.72 4.61 -9.94
CA VAL A 210 9.83 3.81 -11.17
C VAL A 210 8.44 3.51 -11.75
N MET A 211 7.48 3.15 -10.90
CA MET A 211 6.07 2.97 -11.33
C MET A 211 5.47 4.25 -11.94
N TYR A 212 5.72 5.41 -11.32
CA TYR A 212 5.28 6.69 -11.89
C TYR A 212 5.89 6.90 -13.28
N ALA A 213 7.20 6.66 -13.43
CA ALA A 213 7.91 6.83 -14.69
C ALA A 213 7.38 5.90 -15.79
N THR A 214 7.14 4.63 -15.47
CA THR A 214 6.57 3.64 -16.39
C THR A 214 5.16 4.04 -16.83
N ARG A 215 4.32 4.46 -15.88
CA ARG A 215 2.94 4.91 -16.15
C ARG A 215 2.89 6.13 -17.07
N ASN A 216 3.83 7.05 -16.91
CA ASN A 216 3.90 8.27 -17.71
C ASN A 216 4.80 8.15 -18.94
N LYS A 217 5.25 6.92 -19.31
CA LYS A 217 6.11 6.63 -20.44
C LYS A 217 7.42 7.44 -20.47
N LEU A 218 7.99 7.71 -19.30
CA LEU A 218 9.20 8.49 -19.15
C LEU A 218 10.48 7.64 -19.32
N LEU A 219 10.34 6.32 -19.44
CA LEU A 219 11.43 5.36 -19.57
C LEU A 219 11.64 4.89 -21.02
N GLU A 220 10.79 5.29 -21.93
CA GLU A 220 10.92 5.02 -23.37
C GLU A 220 12.04 5.85 -24.01
#